data_cd0685cfb56b13668244496e32c7f584
#
_entry.id   cd0685cfb56b13668244496e32c7f584
#
_cell.length_a   1.000
_cell.length_b   1.000
_cell.length_c   1.000
_cell.angle_alpha   90.00
_cell.angle_beta   90.00
_cell.angle_gamma   90.00
#
_symmetry.space_group_name_H-M   'P 1'
#
loop_
_entity.id
_entity.type
_entity.pdbx_description
1 polymer ?
#
loop_
_entity_poly.entity_id
_entity_poly.type
_entity_poly.pdbx_seq_one_letter_code
_entity_poly.pdbx_strand_id
1 'polypeptide(L)'
;MINMTKKHLERAVSPESLGISSESILNFIEDCERSKVELHSFMILRHGKVAAEAWWKPFNSETAHTMYSHSKSISSLAMGFAISEGLVSLDTKVYPLFEDKLPRVIPREAMELNIRHLLTMTSGKLMNPLVNTEKMDWIKNFLSAPFAWKPGTKFVYTNENSYMLCAIVNKVTGMSVTDYLMPRLFEPLGIDRPFWETDRNGIEAGGWGLQLKTEDQAKIIQCCLQNGMWEGKQVIPADYLAEATSYQVDNAPGKPDNRVGYGFQFWMNRLPNSYRCDGLFSQFAIAMKDYDCCIVTNAGAPDEQGTLNAIWRHFPQGFTDEPMPENPEALKKLRDKIESLSMPLMEVMPRNPQMEEKLRGKSIHTRDTGFASILAAPATFMLSKKPGNIDNIRFEFALSSASMTFKERNSPENTIEIGLDGKVRMSKIRLADLELDIAAQGAWRSDSSFEVWIRPLQMTQIRKMRFVFGERGAVLIHSRAEQPLYDLAVFWMGFIGLNVTSPLKAAAKGVVSSALPVIDPDIVGLLRSDK
;
A
#
# COMPACT_ATOMS: atom_id res chain seq x y z
N MET A 1 -0.77 22.41 32.02
CA MET A 1 -1.75 22.21 30.93
C MET A 1 -1.10 21.27 29.95
N ILE A 2 -1.63 20.06 29.81
CA ILE A 2 -1.19 19.09 28.80
C ILE A 2 -1.65 19.69 27.47
N ASN A 3 -0.70 20.18 26.66
CA ASN A 3 -0.99 20.59 25.29
C ASN A 3 -1.50 19.34 24.55
N MET A 4 -2.81 19.27 24.34
CA MET A 4 -3.39 18.23 23.49
C MET A 4 -2.89 18.47 22.07
N THR A 5 -2.07 17.58 21.55
CA THR A 5 -1.61 17.56 20.17
C THR A 5 -2.84 17.69 19.24
N LYS A 6 -2.81 18.59 18.27
CA LYS A 6 -3.92 18.73 17.31
C LYS A 6 -4.14 17.40 16.60
N LYS A 7 -5.30 16.80 16.79
CA LYS A 7 -5.64 15.52 16.17
C LYS A 7 -5.77 15.64 14.65
N HIS A 8 -6.15 16.81 14.13
CA HIS A 8 -6.38 17.08 12.71
C HIS A 8 -5.58 18.29 12.22
N LEU A 9 -5.14 18.21 10.96
CA LEU A 9 -4.55 19.34 10.25
C LEU A 9 -5.56 20.47 10.09
N GLU A 10 -5.08 21.72 10.06
CA GLU A 10 -5.93 22.88 9.78
C GLU A 10 -6.30 22.89 8.28
N ARG A 11 -7.59 23.10 7.97
CA ARG A 11 -8.10 23.26 6.61
C ARG A 11 -8.16 24.75 6.27
N ALA A 12 -7.62 25.13 5.10
CA ALA A 12 -7.73 26.48 4.60
C ALA A 12 -9.18 26.80 4.22
N VAL A 13 -9.53 28.09 4.17
CA VAL A 13 -10.87 28.54 3.76
C VAL A 13 -11.11 28.27 2.28
N SER A 14 -10.04 28.37 1.49
CA SER A 14 -10.00 28.04 0.05
C SER A 14 -8.56 27.68 -0.36
N PRO A 15 -8.34 26.95 -1.45
CA PRO A 15 -7.01 26.74 -2.03
C PRO A 15 -6.34 28.05 -2.41
N GLU A 16 -7.10 29.04 -2.90
CA GLU A 16 -6.62 30.36 -3.30
C GLU A 16 -5.95 31.10 -2.14
N SER A 17 -6.45 30.95 -0.91
CA SER A 17 -5.84 31.54 0.28
C SER A 17 -4.43 31.02 0.59
N LEU A 18 -4.06 29.90 -0.02
CA LEU A 18 -2.73 29.29 0.04
C LEU A 18 -1.96 29.43 -1.29
N GLY A 19 -2.43 30.26 -2.22
CA GLY A 19 -1.80 30.44 -3.52
C GLY A 19 -1.89 29.21 -4.43
N ILE A 20 -2.95 28.42 -4.31
CA ILE A 20 -3.26 27.30 -5.20
C ILE A 20 -4.63 27.58 -5.85
N SER A 21 -4.72 27.47 -7.16
CA SER A 21 -5.99 27.65 -7.87
C SER A 21 -6.90 26.42 -7.66
N SER A 22 -8.16 26.66 -7.28
CA SER A 22 -9.21 25.63 -7.26
C SER A 22 -9.35 24.94 -8.61
N GLU A 23 -9.15 25.68 -9.71
CA GLU A 23 -9.19 25.14 -11.07
C GLU A 23 -8.04 24.16 -11.33
N SER A 24 -6.81 24.41 -10.85
CA SER A 24 -5.69 23.49 -10.99
C SER A 24 -5.98 22.16 -10.29
N ILE A 25 -6.61 22.18 -9.11
CA ILE A 25 -6.97 20.97 -8.38
C ILE A 25 -8.09 20.22 -9.11
N LEU A 26 -9.10 20.93 -9.61
CA LEU A 26 -10.17 20.33 -10.41
C LEU A 26 -9.60 19.65 -11.66
N ASN A 27 -8.74 20.34 -12.39
CA ASN A 27 -8.08 19.82 -13.59
C ASN A 27 -7.22 18.59 -13.29
N PHE A 28 -6.54 18.56 -12.14
CA PHE A 28 -5.80 17.37 -11.68
C PHE A 28 -6.73 16.16 -11.50
N ILE A 29 -7.86 16.33 -10.81
CA ILE A 29 -8.84 15.25 -10.59
C ILE A 29 -9.36 14.74 -11.94
N GLU A 30 -9.78 15.64 -12.82
CA GLU A 30 -10.31 15.29 -14.14
C GLU A 30 -9.25 14.61 -15.04
N ASP A 31 -7.98 15.04 -14.93
CA ASP A 31 -6.88 14.43 -15.66
C ASP A 31 -6.59 13.00 -15.17
N CYS A 32 -6.64 12.75 -13.87
CA CYS A 32 -6.55 11.41 -13.30
C CYS A 32 -7.68 10.51 -13.84
N GLU A 33 -8.92 10.99 -13.88
CA GLU A 33 -10.05 10.24 -14.43
C GLU A 33 -9.86 9.91 -15.93
N ARG A 34 -9.49 10.91 -16.74
CA ARG A 34 -9.23 10.71 -18.19
C ARG A 34 -8.09 9.72 -18.44
N SER A 35 -7.05 9.79 -17.62
CA SER A 35 -5.86 8.93 -17.71
C SER A 35 -6.07 7.57 -17.04
N LYS A 36 -7.26 7.31 -16.49
CA LYS A 36 -7.60 6.08 -15.76
C LYS A 36 -6.66 5.80 -14.57
N VAL A 37 -6.20 6.84 -13.90
CA VAL A 37 -5.51 6.75 -12.63
C VAL A 37 -6.56 6.52 -11.53
N GLU A 38 -6.62 5.32 -10.99
CA GLU A 38 -7.56 4.98 -9.91
C GLU A 38 -7.07 5.56 -8.59
N LEU A 39 -7.53 6.76 -8.23
CA LEU A 39 -7.31 7.33 -6.91
C LEU A 39 -8.37 6.85 -5.93
N HIS A 40 -7.94 6.59 -4.69
CA HIS A 40 -8.82 6.28 -3.55
C HIS A 40 -8.97 7.51 -2.65
N SER A 41 -7.88 8.27 -2.50
CA SER A 41 -7.85 9.55 -1.80
C SER A 41 -6.67 10.39 -2.25
N PHE A 42 -6.77 11.70 -2.04
CA PHE A 42 -5.62 12.60 -2.08
C PHE A 42 -5.77 13.72 -1.03
N MET A 43 -4.64 14.32 -0.67
CA MET A 43 -4.58 15.51 0.17
C MET A 43 -3.43 16.40 -0.30
N ILE A 44 -3.71 17.70 -0.46
CA ILE A 44 -2.72 18.72 -0.81
C ILE A 44 -2.59 19.68 0.36
N LEU A 45 -1.37 19.83 0.87
CA LEU A 45 -1.04 20.79 1.91
C LEU A 45 -0.13 21.86 1.35
N ARG A 46 -0.32 23.09 1.82
CA ARG A 46 0.62 24.18 1.59
C ARG A 46 0.66 25.07 2.83
N HIS A 47 1.85 25.54 3.18
CA HIS A 47 2.07 26.36 4.39
C HIS A 47 1.49 25.70 5.66
N GLY A 48 1.61 24.36 5.76
CA GLY A 48 1.12 23.59 6.89
C GLY A 48 -0.39 23.43 7.00
N LYS A 49 -1.16 23.87 5.99
CA LYS A 49 -2.63 23.75 5.97
C LYS A 49 -3.11 22.94 4.77
N VAL A 50 -4.22 22.24 4.95
CA VAL A 50 -4.87 21.49 3.88
C VAL A 50 -5.57 22.44 2.92
N ALA A 51 -5.11 22.48 1.67
CA ALA A 51 -5.72 23.24 0.59
C ALA A 51 -6.93 22.50 -0.01
N ALA A 52 -6.79 21.19 -0.20
CA ALA A 52 -7.85 20.31 -0.67
C ALA A 52 -7.60 18.87 -0.23
N GLU A 53 -8.69 18.14 -0.04
CA GLU A 53 -8.69 16.72 0.27
C GLU A 53 -9.90 16.04 -0.39
N ALA A 54 -9.75 14.79 -0.81
CA ALA A 54 -10.85 14.02 -1.39
C ALA A 54 -10.70 12.53 -1.18
N TRP A 55 -11.85 11.85 -1.14
CA TRP A 55 -11.96 10.39 -1.11
C TRP A 55 -12.99 9.94 -2.14
N TRP A 56 -12.65 8.91 -2.91
CA TRP A 56 -13.59 8.23 -3.79
C TRP A 56 -14.44 7.26 -2.98
N LYS A 57 -15.71 7.57 -2.78
CA LYS A 57 -16.63 6.69 -2.02
C LYS A 57 -16.57 5.25 -2.55
N PRO A 58 -16.49 4.21 -1.69
CA PRO A 58 -16.73 4.18 -0.24
C PRO A 58 -15.52 4.52 0.65
N PHE A 59 -14.34 4.84 0.10
CA PHE A 59 -13.23 5.33 0.90
C PHE A 59 -13.61 6.62 1.62
N ASN A 60 -13.03 6.85 2.80
CA ASN A 60 -13.29 8.02 3.63
C ASN A 60 -12.05 8.37 4.49
N SER A 61 -12.12 9.44 5.25
CA SER A 61 -11.02 9.94 6.10
C SER A 61 -10.53 8.92 7.14
N GLU A 62 -11.37 7.99 7.57
CA GLU A 62 -11.04 6.98 8.57
C GLU A 62 -10.42 5.71 7.96
N THR A 63 -10.42 5.58 6.64
CA THR A 63 -9.83 4.43 5.96
C THR A 63 -8.31 4.44 6.11
N ALA A 64 -7.77 3.50 6.88
CA ALA A 64 -6.33 3.22 6.90
C ALA A 64 -5.99 2.38 5.67
N HIS A 65 -5.14 2.90 4.79
CA HIS A 65 -4.78 2.26 3.53
C HIS A 65 -3.41 1.59 3.63
N THR A 66 -3.21 0.48 2.93
CA THR A 66 -1.90 -0.19 2.88
C THR A 66 -0.87 0.68 2.17
N MET A 67 0.28 0.84 2.81
CA MET A 67 1.34 1.74 2.34
C MET A 67 2.32 1.07 1.38
N TYR A 68 2.31 -0.24 1.28
CA TYR A 68 3.35 -0.98 0.55
C TYR A 68 4.75 -0.44 0.89
N SER A 69 5.55 -0.10 -0.13
CA SER A 69 6.94 0.35 0.04
C SER A 69 7.10 1.73 0.68
N HIS A 70 6.07 2.53 0.80
CA HIS A 70 6.08 3.75 1.63
C HIS A 70 6.50 3.43 3.09
N SER A 71 6.19 2.23 3.58
CA SER A 71 6.64 1.71 4.88
C SER A 71 8.15 1.85 5.09
N LYS A 72 8.95 1.77 4.02
CA LYS A 72 10.41 1.86 4.06
C LYS A 72 10.89 3.19 4.62
N SER A 73 10.23 4.28 4.24
CA SER A 73 10.56 5.61 4.74
C SER A 73 10.30 5.71 6.25
N ILE A 74 9.24 5.05 6.74
CA ILE A 74 8.94 5.01 8.19
C ILE A 74 9.97 4.15 8.94
N SER A 75 10.42 3.02 8.35
CA SER A 75 11.52 2.22 8.90
C SER A 75 12.83 3.01 8.96
N SER A 76 13.08 3.87 7.97
CA SER A 76 14.21 4.80 7.97
C SER A 76 14.11 5.80 9.10
N LEU A 77 12.94 6.40 9.33
CA LEU A 77 12.75 7.33 10.45
C LEU A 77 12.99 6.64 11.80
N ALA A 78 12.54 5.39 11.97
CA ALA A 78 12.82 4.61 13.18
C ALA A 78 14.34 4.42 13.39
N MET A 79 15.08 4.12 12.33
CA MET A 79 16.54 4.04 12.38
C MET A 79 17.16 5.40 12.70
N GLY A 80 16.60 6.49 12.18
CA GLY A 80 17.05 7.85 12.48
C GLY A 80 16.95 8.21 13.97
N PHE A 81 15.88 7.81 14.63
CA PHE A 81 15.75 7.95 16.08
C PHE A 81 16.82 7.13 16.82
N ALA A 82 17.03 5.86 16.43
CA ALA A 82 18.03 5.00 17.05
C ALA A 82 19.46 5.55 16.90
N ILE A 83 19.77 6.16 15.76
CA ILE A 83 21.05 6.84 15.53
C ILE A 83 21.17 8.10 16.40
N SER A 84 20.13 8.93 16.44
CA SER A 84 20.12 10.16 17.24
C SER A 84 20.22 9.89 18.74
N GLU A 85 19.69 8.77 19.21
CA GLU A 85 19.78 8.31 20.61
C GLU A 85 21.13 7.63 20.91
N GLY A 86 22.03 7.50 19.94
CA GLY A 86 23.36 6.90 20.11
C GLY A 86 23.34 5.37 20.28
N LEU A 87 22.23 4.71 19.98
CA LEU A 87 22.12 3.24 20.08
C LEU A 87 22.91 2.54 18.98
N VAL A 88 22.99 3.16 17.82
CA VAL A 88 23.75 2.72 16.64
C VAL A 88 24.26 3.94 15.87
N SER A 89 25.11 3.71 14.85
CA SER A 89 25.53 4.73 13.89
C SER A 89 25.37 4.21 12.47
N LEU A 90 25.48 5.08 11.47
CA LEU A 90 25.47 4.69 10.07
C LEU A 90 26.55 3.65 9.74
N ASP A 91 27.68 3.65 10.45
CA ASP A 91 28.81 2.75 10.23
C ASP A 91 28.73 1.46 11.08
N THR A 92 27.73 1.33 11.94
CA THR A 92 27.50 0.11 12.74
C THR A 92 27.36 -1.10 11.81
N LYS A 93 28.19 -2.13 12.07
CA LYS A 93 28.22 -3.36 11.27
C LYS A 93 27.01 -4.23 11.59
N VAL A 94 26.38 -4.77 10.53
CA VAL A 94 25.11 -5.52 10.66
C VAL A 94 25.34 -6.92 11.25
N TYR A 95 26.33 -7.65 10.76
CA TYR A 95 26.55 -9.06 11.16
C TYR A 95 26.84 -9.22 12.66
N PRO A 96 27.68 -8.40 13.31
CA PRO A 96 27.93 -8.52 14.74
C PRO A 96 26.68 -8.29 15.63
N LEU A 97 25.65 -7.61 15.14
CA LEU A 97 24.42 -7.43 15.90
C LEU A 97 23.59 -8.72 16.05
N PHE A 98 23.85 -9.74 15.20
CA PHE A 98 23.06 -10.98 15.11
C PHE A 98 23.95 -12.21 15.18
N GLU A 99 24.90 -12.26 16.12
CA GLU A 99 25.86 -13.38 16.28
C GLU A 99 25.18 -14.73 16.43
N ASP A 100 24.04 -14.76 17.12
CA ASP A 100 23.22 -15.97 17.34
C ASP A 100 22.54 -16.53 16.07
N LYS A 101 22.54 -15.77 14.96
CA LYS A 101 21.88 -16.10 13.70
C LYS A 101 22.83 -16.20 12.51
N LEU A 102 24.11 -16.11 12.74
CA LEU A 102 25.12 -16.12 11.67
C LEU A 102 25.16 -17.48 10.92
N PRO A 103 25.41 -17.46 9.61
CA PRO A 103 25.68 -18.69 8.86
C PRO A 103 27.03 -19.31 9.29
N ARG A 104 27.18 -20.62 9.05
CA ARG A 104 28.43 -21.32 9.39
C ARG A 104 29.68 -20.77 8.69
N VAL A 105 29.50 -20.24 7.48
CA VAL A 105 30.56 -19.57 6.71
C VAL A 105 30.16 -18.13 6.51
N ILE A 106 30.95 -17.21 7.04
CA ILE A 106 30.71 -15.77 6.94
C ILE A 106 31.54 -15.26 5.76
N PRO A 107 30.90 -14.73 4.69
CA PRO A 107 31.62 -14.10 3.58
C PRO A 107 32.43 -12.89 4.05
N ARG A 108 33.53 -12.60 3.36
CA ARG A 108 34.38 -11.43 3.70
C ARG A 108 33.60 -10.13 3.61
N GLU A 109 32.73 -10.00 2.62
CA GLU A 109 31.88 -8.82 2.38
C GLU A 109 30.91 -8.54 3.54
N ALA A 110 30.58 -9.57 4.32
CA ALA A 110 29.68 -9.45 5.47
C ALA A 110 30.19 -8.46 6.52
N MET A 111 31.52 -8.42 6.71
CA MET A 111 32.16 -7.54 7.68
C MET A 111 32.22 -6.07 7.23
N GLU A 112 31.94 -5.81 5.96
CA GLU A 112 31.85 -4.47 5.41
C GLU A 112 30.42 -3.91 5.48
N LEU A 113 29.40 -4.79 5.54
CA LEU A 113 27.99 -4.39 5.55
C LEU A 113 27.66 -3.61 6.82
N ASN A 114 27.16 -2.37 6.64
CA ASN A 114 26.73 -1.47 7.70
C ASN A 114 25.32 -0.92 7.49
N ILE A 115 24.79 -0.15 8.44
CA ILE A 115 23.45 0.44 8.41
C ILE A 115 23.25 1.37 7.20
N ARG A 116 24.27 2.19 6.85
CA ARG A 116 24.21 3.05 5.66
C ARG A 116 23.91 2.26 4.40
N HIS A 117 24.52 1.11 4.22
CA HIS A 117 24.28 0.24 3.05
C HIS A 117 22.85 -0.31 2.99
N LEU A 118 22.22 -0.56 4.14
CA LEU A 118 20.80 -0.95 4.19
C LEU A 118 19.91 0.24 3.81
N LEU A 119 20.17 1.41 4.39
CA LEU A 119 19.40 2.64 4.14
C LEU A 119 19.45 3.08 2.67
N THR A 120 20.60 2.94 2.02
CA THR A 120 20.82 3.35 0.63
C THR A 120 20.53 2.25 -0.39
N MET A 121 20.00 1.09 0.04
CA MET A 121 19.76 -0.06 -0.86
C MET A 121 21.02 -0.57 -1.58
N THR A 122 22.17 -0.49 -0.91
CA THR A 122 23.46 -0.91 -1.47
C THR A 122 24.10 -2.06 -0.68
N SER A 123 23.28 -2.91 -0.06
CA SER A 123 23.77 -4.05 0.75
C SER A 123 24.62 -5.05 -0.06
N GLY A 124 24.48 -5.07 -1.37
CA GLY A 124 25.18 -6.03 -2.26
C GLY A 124 24.60 -7.45 -2.23
N LYS A 125 23.50 -7.66 -1.49
CA LYS A 125 22.85 -8.96 -1.37
C LYS A 125 22.01 -9.31 -2.59
N LEU A 126 22.07 -10.58 -2.99
CA LEU A 126 21.15 -11.17 -3.94
C LEU A 126 20.01 -11.84 -3.16
N MET A 127 18.84 -11.22 -3.19
CA MET A 127 17.70 -11.64 -2.40
C MET A 127 16.70 -12.48 -3.19
N ASN A 128 16.01 -13.37 -2.48
CA ASN A 128 14.88 -14.12 -3.02
C ASN A 128 13.58 -13.55 -2.43
N PRO A 129 12.84 -12.72 -3.18
CA PRO A 129 11.66 -12.03 -2.67
C PRO A 129 10.48 -12.96 -2.34
N LEU A 130 10.54 -14.25 -2.71
CA LEU A 130 9.42 -15.19 -2.56
C LEU A 130 9.42 -15.94 -1.23
N VAL A 131 10.36 -15.65 -0.31
CA VAL A 131 10.68 -16.55 0.80
C VAL A 131 10.22 -16.07 2.17
N ASN A 132 9.63 -14.88 2.28
CA ASN A 132 9.14 -14.33 3.54
C ASN A 132 7.82 -14.99 3.92
N THR A 133 7.87 -16.13 4.59
CA THR A 133 6.72 -16.86 5.11
C THR A 133 6.79 -16.95 6.62
N GLU A 134 5.65 -17.20 7.26
CA GLU A 134 5.51 -17.43 8.70
C GLU A 134 6.52 -18.48 9.24
N LYS A 135 6.92 -19.46 8.41
CA LYS A 135 7.81 -20.56 8.82
C LYS A 135 9.31 -20.22 8.78
N MET A 136 9.69 -19.06 8.24
CA MET A 136 11.08 -18.68 8.01
C MET A 136 11.57 -17.67 9.06
N ASP A 137 12.84 -17.79 9.42
CA ASP A 137 13.59 -16.75 10.14
C ASP A 137 14.15 -15.77 9.11
N TRP A 138 13.54 -14.60 8.98
CA TRP A 138 13.89 -13.64 7.95
C TRP A 138 15.28 -13.02 8.17
N ILE A 139 15.71 -12.85 9.43
CA ILE A 139 17.05 -12.38 9.76
C ILE A 139 18.07 -13.40 9.27
N LYS A 140 17.89 -14.68 9.65
CA LYS A 140 18.78 -15.77 9.25
C LYS A 140 18.83 -15.91 7.73
N ASN A 141 17.69 -15.76 7.06
CA ASN A 141 17.60 -15.79 5.61
C ASN A 141 18.43 -14.66 4.96
N PHE A 142 18.30 -13.42 5.47
CA PHE A 142 19.10 -12.29 5.01
C PHE A 142 20.60 -12.52 5.22
N LEU A 143 21.01 -12.91 6.42
CA LEU A 143 22.42 -13.12 6.73
C LEU A 143 23.06 -14.25 5.89
N SER A 144 22.27 -15.28 5.55
CA SER A 144 22.74 -16.42 4.72
C SER A 144 22.70 -16.15 3.22
N ALA A 145 22.01 -15.09 2.76
CA ALA A 145 21.91 -14.75 1.34
C ALA A 145 23.30 -14.38 0.77
N PRO A 146 23.64 -14.80 -0.46
CA PRO A 146 24.92 -14.50 -1.07
C PRO A 146 25.07 -13.01 -1.39
N PHE A 147 26.30 -12.52 -1.40
CA PHE A 147 26.64 -11.22 -1.97
C PHE A 147 26.89 -11.38 -3.47
N ALA A 148 26.16 -10.59 -4.27
CA ALA A 148 26.40 -10.48 -5.70
C ALA A 148 27.29 -9.27 -6.04
N TRP A 149 27.36 -8.31 -5.12
CA TRP A 149 28.17 -7.10 -5.24
C TRP A 149 28.80 -6.76 -3.88
N LYS A 150 29.89 -6.01 -3.92
CA LYS A 150 30.47 -5.44 -2.72
C LYS A 150 29.48 -4.44 -2.09
N PRO A 151 29.26 -4.46 -0.75
CA PRO A 151 28.43 -3.45 -0.08
C PRO A 151 28.86 -2.02 -0.43
N GLY A 152 27.90 -1.14 -0.67
CA GLY A 152 28.12 0.25 -1.05
C GLY A 152 28.36 0.51 -2.55
N THR A 153 28.41 -0.51 -3.41
CA THR A 153 28.81 -0.31 -4.82
C THR A 153 27.67 -0.36 -5.84
N LYS A 154 26.56 -0.99 -5.50
CA LYS A 154 25.44 -1.19 -6.45
C LYS A 154 24.11 -0.96 -5.74
N PHE A 155 23.30 -0.05 -6.28
CA PHE A 155 21.91 0.10 -5.87
C PHE A 155 21.10 -1.12 -6.34
N VAL A 156 20.48 -1.82 -5.39
CA VAL A 156 19.51 -2.90 -5.66
C VAL A 156 18.38 -2.77 -4.66
N TYR A 157 17.23 -2.36 -5.15
CA TYR A 157 16.07 -2.15 -4.30
C TYR A 157 15.52 -3.49 -3.80
N THR A 158 15.53 -3.70 -2.47
CA THR A 158 15.03 -4.92 -1.84
C THR A 158 14.23 -4.62 -0.57
N ASN A 159 13.25 -5.45 -0.28
CA ASN A 159 12.44 -5.33 0.94
C ASN A 159 13.25 -5.70 2.19
N GLU A 160 14.16 -6.65 2.04
CA GLU A 160 14.92 -7.24 3.13
C GLU A 160 15.89 -6.25 3.77
N ASN A 161 16.39 -5.26 3.01
CA ASN A 161 17.17 -4.17 3.58
C ASN A 161 16.35 -3.39 4.61
N SER A 162 15.11 -3.07 4.30
CA SER A 162 14.21 -2.33 5.19
C SER A 162 13.75 -3.18 6.38
N TYR A 163 13.48 -4.48 6.16
CA TYR A 163 13.22 -5.41 7.25
C TYR A 163 14.41 -5.48 8.23
N MET A 164 15.63 -5.53 7.73
CA MET A 164 16.82 -5.53 8.60
C MET A 164 16.98 -4.24 9.40
N LEU A 165 16.53 -3.09 8.90
CA LEU A 165 16.45 -1.86 9.70
C LEU A 165 15.51 -2.04 10.89
N CYS A 166 14.31 -2.60 10.67
CA CYS A 166 13.37 -2.92 11.75
C CYS A 166 13.95 -3.95 12.73
N ALA A 167 14.60 -5.00 12.22
CA ALA A 167 15.24 -6.00 13.04
C ALA A 167 16.37 -5.42 13.92
N ILE A 168 17.14 -4.46 13.40
CA ILE A 168 18.18 -3.76 14.16
C ILE A 168 17.55 -2.88 15.24
N VAL A 169 16.52 -2.09 14.92
CA VAL A 169 15.81 -1.28 15.92
C VAL A 169 15.27 -2.19 17.02
N ASN A 170 14.60 -3.28 16.69
CA ASN A 170 14.11 -4.25 17.68
C ASN A 170 15.25 -4.84 18.53
N LYS A 171 16.38 -5.20 17.91
CA LYS A 171 17.55 -5.77 18.61
C LYS A 171 18.15 -4.82 19.63
N VAL A 172 18.30 -3.53 19.28
CA VAL A 172 18.99 -2.55 20.14
C VAL A 172 18.07 -1.88 21.17
N THR A 173 16.75 -1.88 20.93
CA THR A 173 15.77 -1.26 21.83
C THR A 173 15.01 -2.29 22.67
N GLY A 174 14.91 -3.53 22.21
CA GLY A 174 14.02 -4.55 22.77
C GLY A 174 12.52 -4.31 22.48
N MET A 175 12.19 -3.33 21.63
CA MET A 175 10.82 -2.92 21.32
C MET A 175 10.48 -3.27 19.88
N SER A 176 9.18 -3.47 19.57
CA SER A 176 8.72 -3.43 18.19
C SER A 176 8.93 -2.03 17.60
N VAL A 177 9.10 -1.92 16.28
CA VAL A 177 9.28 -0.59 15.65
C VAL A 177 8.06 0.29 15.88
N THR A 178 6.87 -0.28 15.83
CA THR A 178 5.63 0.45 16.12
C THR A 178 5.64 1.00 17.55
N ASP A 179 5.96 0.18 18.57
CA ASP A 179 6.05 0.63 19.96
C ASP A 179 7.15 1.69 20.16
N TYR A 180 8.28 1.53 19.49
CA TYR A 180 9.37 2.46 19.53
C TYR A 180 9.01 3.83 18.93
N LEU A 181 8.21 3.82 17.84
CA LEU A 181 7.75 5.04 17.16
C LEU A 181 6.54 5.69 17.82
N MET A 182 5.74 4.98 18.63
CA MET A 182 4.56 5.57 19.27
C MET A 182 4.89 6.87 19.99
N PRO A 183 5.77 6.91 21.03
CA PRO A 183 6.05 8.15 21.75
C PRO A 183 6.96 9.13 20.99
N ARG A 184 7.63 8.70 19.90
CA ARG A 184 8.63 9.50 19.17
C ARG A 184 8.06 10.18 17.94
N LEU A 185 7.15 9.51 17.23
CA LEU A 185 6.60 9.97 15.95
C LEU A 185 5.08 10.03 15.97
N PHE A 186 4.41 8.92 16.27
CA PHE A 186 2.96 8.81 16.06
C PHE A 186 2.16 9.66 17.05
N GLU A 187 2.38 9.53 18.35
CA GLU A 187 1.69 10.32 19.38
C GLU A 187 1.97 11.83 19.25
N PRO A 188 3.22 12.30 19.04
CA PRO A 188 3.47 13.72 18.81
C PRO A 188 2.74 14.29 17.61
N LEU A 189 2.51 13.50 16.56
CA LEU A 189 1.74 13.89 15.38
C LEU A 189 0.22 13.65 15.53
N GLY A 190 -0.24 13.15 16.67
CA GLY A 190 -1.65 12.81 16.89
C GLY A 190 -2.13 11.69 15.96
N ILE A 191 -1.29 10.71 15.70
CA ILE A 191 -1.57 9.51 14.91
C ILE A 191 -1.86 8.35 15.87
N ASP A 192 -3.02 7.71 15.69
CA ASP A 192 -3.38 6.51 16.43
C ASP A 192 -2.42 5.36 16.06
N ARG A 193 -2.27 4.37 16.96
CA ARG A 193 -1.41 3.21 16.72
C ARG A 193 -1.74 2.55 15.37
N PRO A 194 -0.84 2.56 14.38
CA PRO A 194 -1.10 1.94 13.08
C PRO A 194 -0.93 0.42 13.16
N PHE A 195 -1.59 -0.28 12.24
CA PHE A 195 -1.27 -1.67 11.96
C PHE A 195 0.00 -1.74 11.11
N TRP A 196 0.90 -2.66 11.44
CA TRP A 196 2.05 -3.00 10.64
C TRP A 196 2.26 -4.52 10.62
N GLU A 197 2.36 -5.10 9.43
CA GLU A 197 2.61 -6.54 9.26
C GLU A 197 3.95 -6.94 9.87
N THR A 198 3.99 -8.08 10.57
CA THR A 198 5.19 -8.56 11.27
C THR A 198 5.59 -9.95 10.80
N ASP A 199 6.85 -10.31 11.04
CA ASP A 199 7.29 -11.69 10.98
C ASP A 199 6.74 -12.49 12.20
N ARG A 200 7.06 -13.78 12.27
CA ARG A 200 6.65 -14.66 13.37
C ARG A 200 7.19 -14.25 14.76
N ASN A 201 8.21 -13.40 14.82
CA ASN A 201 8.82 -12.93 16.05
C ASN A 201 8.29 -11.56 16.48
N GLY A 202 7.32 -11.00 15.75
CA GLY A 202 6.74 -9.69 16.02
C GLY A 202 7.59 -8.52 15.53
N ILE A 203 8.56 -8.77 14.64
CA ILE A 203 9.37 -7.73 14.00
C ILE A 203 8.62 -7.26 12.75
N GLU A 204 8.41 -5.97 12.61
CA GLU A 204 7.72 -5.37 11.48
C GLU A 204 8.42 -5.68 10.15
N ALA A 205 7.63 -5.94 9.11
CA ALA A 205 8.13 -6.26 7.77
C ALA A 205 9.03 -5.16 7.14
N GLY A 206 8.89 -3.94 7.63
CA GLY A 206 9.74 -2.79 7.30
C GLY A 206 9.64 -2.32 5.86
N GLY A 207 9.70 -3.24 4.92
CA GLY A 207 9.60 -2.95 3.48
C GLY A 207 8.17 -2.79 2.96
N TRP A 208 7.16 -3.18 3.74
CA TRP A 208 5.71 -3.14 3.43
C TRP A 208 4.88 -3.35 4.70
N GLY A 209 3.57 -3.40 4.55
CA GLY A 209 2.63 -3.88 5.56
C GLY A 209 2.14 -2.84 6.56
N LEU A 210 2.66 -1.61 6.52
CA LEU A 210 2.12 -0.49 7.29
C LEU A 210 0.79 -0.04 6.69
N GLN A 211 -0.17 0.33 7.55
CA GLN A 211 -1.43 0.97 7.15
C GLN A 211 -1.54 2.33 7.81
N LEU A 212 -1.83 3.37 7.02
CA LEU A 212 -2.00 4.75 7.49
C LEU A 212 -3.23 5.39 6.84
N LYS A 213 -3.89 6.27 7.57
CA LYS A 213 -4.89 7.18 6.99
C LYS A 213 -4.19 8.22 6.09
N THR A 214 -4.93 8.79 5.16
CA THR A 214 -4.39 9.85 4.27
C THR A 214 -3.83 11.03 5.08
N GLU A 215 -4.53 11.44 6.13
CA GLU A 215 -4.09 12.55 6.99
C GLU A 215 -2.86 12.18 7.83
N ASP A 216 -2.68 10.91 8.23
CA ASP A 216 -1.49 10.46 8.96
C ASP A 216 -0.24 10.56 8.09
N GLN A 217 -0.34 10.13 6.82
CA GLN A 217 0.74 10.30 5.83
C GLN A 217 1.07 11.79 5.63
N ALA A 218 0.02 12.62 5.53
CA ALA A 218 0.16 14.06 5.34
C ALA A 218 0.89 14.72 6.52
N LYS A 219 0.58 14.34 7.76
CA LYS A 219 1.28 14.82 8.96
C LYS A 219 2.74 14.42 8.97
N ILE A 220 3.05 13.16 8.66
CA ILE A 220 4.43 12.66 8.63
C ILE A 220 5.25 13.42 7.59
N ILE A 221 4.76 13.51 6.35
CA ILE A 221 5.52 14.19 5.29
C ILE A 221 5.61 15.70 5.51
N GLN A 222 4.58 16.32 6.11
CA GLN A 222 4.62 17.74 6.49
C GLN A 222 5.65 17.98 7.59
N CYS A 223 5.74 17.10 8.60
CA CYS A 223 6.80 17.15 9.61
C CYS A 223 8.18 17.01 8.95
N CYS A 224 8.34 16.10 8.01
CA CYS A 224 9.59 15.96 7.24
C CYS A 224 9.92 17.24 6.43
N LEU A 225 8.93 17.85 5.78
CA LEU A 225 9.08 19.09 5.03
C LEU A 225 9.57 20.23 5.91
N GLN A 226 9.11 20.29 7.16
CA GLN A 226 9.49 21.26 8.18
C GLN A 226 10.77 20.87 8.95
N ASN A 227 11.68 20.11 8.34
CA ASN A 227 12.93 19.64 8.94
C ASN A 227 12.73 18.92 10.28
N GLY A 228 11.65 18.18 10.41
CA GLY A 228 11.30 17.40 11.60
C GLY A 228 10.60 18.19 12.70
N MET A 229 10.30 19.46 12.46
CA MET A 229 9.56 20.31 13.42
C MET A 229 8.05 20.03 13.34
N TRP A 230 7.39 19.97 14.50
CA TRP A 230 5.95 19.86 14.62
C TRP A 230 5.45 20.63 15.84
N GLU A 231 4.52 21.56 15.64
CA GLU A 231 3.99 22.43 16.71
C GLU A 231 5.09 23.08 17.59
N GLY A 232 6.17 23.54 16.94
CA GLY A 232 7.30 24.20 17.62
C GLY A 232 8.26 23.26 18.35
N LYS A 233 8.12 21.93 18.22
CA LYS A 233 9.00 20.92 18.80
C LYS A 233 9.75 20.15 17.72
N GLN A 234 11.01 19.79 17.99
CA GLN A 234 11.74 18.84 17.15
C GLN A 234 11.21 17.44 17.42
N VAL A 235 10.45 16.88 16.49
CA VAL A 235 9.90 15.52 16.55
C VAL A 235 10.84 14.56 15.85
N ILE A 236 11.18 14.79 14.58
CA ILE A 236 12.13 13.94 13.83
C ILE A 236 13.53 14.57 13.92
N PRO A 237 14.61 13.82 14.22
CA PRO A 237 15.97 14.36 14.30
C PRO A 237 16.38 15.05 12.99
N ALA A 238 16.69 16.37 13.08
CA ALA A 238 16.91 17.21 11.90
C ALA A 238 18.12 16.78 11.07
N ASP A 239 19.26 16.48 11.72
CA ASP A 239 20.50 16.10 11.02
C ASP A 239 20.31 14.79 10.22
N TYR A 240 19.67 13.79 10.85
CA TYR A 240 19.35 12.54 10.14
C TYR A 240 18.41 12.79 8.98
N LEU A 241 17.35 13.58 9.20
CA LEU A 241 16.35 13.86 8.16
C LEU A 241 16.95 14.59 6.96
N ALA A 242 17.88 15.52 7.20
CA ALA A 242 18.59 16.24 6.14
C ALA A 242 19.38 15.27 5.24
N GLU A 243 20.11 14.30 5.83
CA GLU A 243 20.76 13.24 5.06
C GLU A 243 19.75 12.31 4.38
N ALA A 244 18.73 11.87 5.10
CA ALA A 244 17.76 10.89 4.62
C ALA A 244 16.97 11.37 3.40
N THR A 245 16.68 12.68 3.33
CA THR A 245 15.92 13.31 2.25
C THR A 245 16.77 14.01 1.20
N SER A 246 18.08 13.68 1.13
CA SER A 246 19.03 14.15 0.14
C SER A 246 19.53 13.00 -0.76
N TYR A 247 20.13 13.34 -1.89
CA TYR A 247 20.76 12.37 -2.79
C TYR A 247 21.92 11.67 -2.08
N GLN A 248 21.85 10.35 -1.93
CA GLN A 248 22.89 9.52 -1.34
C GLN A 248 23.52 8.56 -2.35
N VAL A 249 22.73 8.07 -3.30
CA VAL A 249 23.17 7.06 -4.27
C VAL A 249 22.46 7.20 -5.60
N ASP A 250 23.17 6.91 -6.70
CA ASP A 250 22.61 6.78 -8.03
C ASP A 250 21.75 5.50 -8.13
N ASN A 251 20.54 5.65 -8.62
CA ASN A 251 19.59 4.57 -8.82
C ASN A 251 19.18 4.36 -10.30
N ALA A 252 19.92 4.95 -11.22
CA ALA A 252 19.73 4.71 -12.66
C ALA A 252 20.19 3.28 -13.05
N PRO A 253 19.58 2.67 -14.11
CA PRO A 253 18.49 3.19 -14.92
C PRO A 253 17.11 2.97 -14.31
N GLY A 254 16.12 3.77 -14.74
CA GLY A 254 14.75 3.66 -14.27
C GLY A 254 13.76 4.54 -15.04
N LYS A 255 12.51 4.56 -14.62
CA LYS A 255 11.51 5.54 -15.07
C LYS A 255 11.96 6.96 -14.69
N PRO A 256 11.45 8.04 -15.31
CA PRO A 256 11.93 9.40 -15.08
C PRO A 256 12.09 9.81 -13.62
N ASP A 257 11.12 9.47 -12.75
CA ASP A 257 11.18 9.79 -11.33
C ASP A 257 11.83 8.69 -10.46
N ASN A 258 12.31 7.58 -11.06
CA ASN A 258 12.97 6.49 -10.35
C ASN A 258 14.47 6.36 -10.72
N ARG A 259 15.07 7.38 -11.34
CA ARG A 259 16.48 7.39 -11.76
C ARG A 259 17.21 8.69 -11.41
N VAL A 260 16.64 9.48 -10.52
CA VAL A 260 17.14 10.83 -10.16
C VAL A 260 17.78 10.86 -8.78
N GLY A 261 18.00 9.69 -8.19
CA GLY A 261 18.66 9.50 -6.92
C GLY A 261 17.77 8.88 -5.85
N TYR A 262 18.44 8.36 -4.83
CA TYR A 262 17.82 7.75 -3.66
C TYR A 262 18.52 8.21 -2.39
N GLY A 263 17.74 8.54 -1.36
CA GLY A 263 18.21 8.91 -0.05
C GLY A 263 18.26 7.71 0.92
N PHE A 264 17.99 7.93 2.20
CA PHE A 264 17.81 6.85 3.18
C PHE A 264 16.34 6.39 3.17
N GLN A 265 16.00 5.50 2.22
CA GLN A 265 14.64 4.98 1.97
C GLN A 265 13.64 6.05 1.50
N PHE A 266 14.12 7.15 0.92
CA PHE A 266 13.34 8.18 0.24
C PHE A 266 13.77 8.27 -1.22
N TRP A 267 12.82 8.37 -2.12
CA TRP A 267 13.07 8.60 -3.54
C TRP A 267 13.20 10.10 -3.81
N MET A 268 14.22 10.48 -4.56
CA MET A 268 14.27 11.83 -5.11
C MET A 268 13.27 11.95 -6.26
N ASN A 269 12.77 13.15 -6.52
CA ASN A 269 11.91 13.45 -7.65
C ASN A 269 12.67 14.23 -8.73
N ARG A 270 12.15 14.20 -9.96
CA ARG A 270 12.69 15.05 -11.04
C ARG A 270 12.48 16.54 -10.81
N LEU A 271 11.51 16.93 -9.97
CA LEU A 271 11.39 18.30 -9.48
C LEU A 271 12.52 18.56 -8.48
N PRO A 272 13.36 19.59 -8.67
CA PRO A 272 14.43 19.91 -7.72
C PRO A 272 13.90 20.12 -6.29
N ASN A 273 14.75 19.89 -5.30
CA ASN A 273 14.45 20.06 -3.88
C ASN A 273 13.17 19.34 -3.43
N SER A 274 12.85 18.20 -4.06
CA SER A 274 11.70 17.40 -3.70
C SER A 274 12.05 15.92 -3.56
N TYR A 275 11.34 15.25 -2.66
CA TYR A 275 11.47 13.83 -2.40
C TYR A 275 10.12 13.21 -2.06
N ARG A 276 10.07 11.90 -2.01
CA ARG A 276 8.83 11.20 -1.66
C ARG A 276 9.06 9.90 -0.91
N CYS A 277 8.08 9.57 -0.07
CA CYS A 277 7.78 8.20 0.30
C CYS A 277 7.00 7.58 -0.87
N ASP A 278 7.36 6.36 -1.26
CA ASP A 278 6.85 5.73 -2.49
C ASP A 278 6.37 4.31 -2.20
N GLY A 279 5.11 4.04 -2.47
CA GLY A 279 4.50 2.73 -2.33
C GLY A 279 3.82 2.27 -3.61
N LEU A 280 3.89 0.97 -3.86
CA LEU A 280 3.27 0.29 -4.99
C LEU A 280 1.83 0.76 -5.21
N PHE A 281 1.40 0.89 -6.45
CA PHE A 281 0.10 1.40 -6.88
C PHE A 281 -0.16 2.86 -6.52
N SER A 282 0.91 3.68 -6.44
CA SER A 282 0.85 5.14 -6.22
C SER A 282 0.42 5.57 -4.81
N GLN A 283 0.93 4.86 -3.79
CA GLN A 283 0.87 5.32 -2.41
C GLN A 283 1.98 6.36 -2.20
N PHE A 284 1.73 7.60 -2.52
CA PHE A 284 2.75 8.65 -2.46
C PHE A 284 2.53 9.62 -1.30
N ALA A 285 3.63 10.03 -0.68
CA ALA A 285 3.70 11.24 0.11
C ALA A 285 4.90 12.06 -0.39
N ILE A 286 4.62 13.14 -1.08
CA ILE A 286 5.58 13.98 -1.79
C ILE A 286 5.81 15.25 -1.00
N ALA A 287 7.07 15.62 -0.77
CA ALA A 287 7.47 16.92 -0.23
C ALA A 287 8.15 17.76 -1.30
N MET A 288 7.71 19.01 -1.47
CA MET A 288 8.24 20.00 -2.41
C MET A 288 8.75 21.21 -1.61
N LYS A 289 10.06 21.20 -1.24
CA LYS A 289 10.63 22.18 -0.31
C LYS A 289 10.51 23.62 -0.79
N ASP A 290 10.78 23.88 -2.08
CA ASP A 290 10.76 25.23 -2.64
C ASP A 290 9.35 25.84 -2.67
N TYR A 291 8.31 25.01 -2.49
CA TYR A 291 6.91 25.42 -2.57
C TYR A 291 6.18 25.33 -1.23
N ASP A 292 6.88 24.88 -0.17
CA ASP A 292 6.28 24.58 1.14
C ASP A 292 4.97 23.78 1.00
N CYS A 293 5.05 22.71 0.19
CA CYS A 293 3.88 21.94 -0.22
C CYS A 293 4.11 20.44 -0.09
N CYS A 294 3.08 19.73 0.37
CA CYS A 294 3.00 18.28 0.37
C CYS A 294 1.80 17.80 -0.44
N ILE A 295 1.99 16.69 -1.17
CA ILE A 295 0.90 15.98 -1.87
C ILE A 295 0.91 14.53 -1.44
N VAL A 296 -0.23 14.04 -0.99
CA VAL A 296 -0.43 12.65 -0.58
C VAL A 296 -1.47 12.01 -1.49
N THR A 297 -1.22 10.78 -1.95
CA THR A 297 -2.18 9.98 -2.71
C THR A 297 -2.24 8.55 -2.17
N ASN A 298 -3.45 8.00 -2.09
CA ASN A 298 -3.69 6.56 -2.01
C ASN A 298 -4.46 6.13 -3.26
N ALA A 299 -4.04 5.05 -3.85
CA ALA A 299 -4.54 4.67 -5.17
C ALA A 299 -4.47 3.15 -5.42
N GLY A 300 -5.18 2.71 -6.42
CA GLY A 300 -5.04 1.40 -7.03
C GLY A 300 -4.38 1.47 -8.43
N ALA A 301 -3.54 2.47 -8.70
CA ALA A 301 -3.00 2.78 -10.02
C ALA A 301 -1.65 2.06 -10.28
N PRO A 302 -1.59 1.08 -11.19
CA PRO A 302 -0.36 0.35 -11.49
C PRO A 302 0.66 1.18 -12.28
N ASP A 303 0.22 2.21 -13.00
CA ASP A 303 1.13 3.15 -13.67
C ASP A 303 1.51 4.31 -12.74
N GLU A 304 2.44 4.02 -11.82
CA GLU A 304 2.96 4.98 -10.85
C GLU A 304 3.57 6.22 -11.52
N GLN A 305 4.28 6.04 -12.65
CA GLN A 305 4.83 7.18 -13.39
C GLN A 305 3.72 8.03 -14.02
N GLY A 306 2.63 7.41 -14.46
CA GLY A 306 1.44 8.12 -14.96
C GLY A 306 0.82 9.00 -13.88
N THR A 307 0.70 8.49 -12.66
CA THR A 307 0.22 9.27 -11.49
C THR A 307 1.16 10.43 -11.18
N LEU A 308 2.48 10.20 -11.11
CA LEU A 308 3.46 11.28 -10.92
C LEU A 308 3.40 12.31 -12.06
N ASN A 309 3.23 11.86 -13.31
CA ASN A 309 3.08 12.78 -14.43
C ASN A 309 1.81 13.64 -14.33
N ALA A 310 0.70 13.09 -13.83
CA ALA A 310 -0.50 13.89 -13.57
C ALA A 310 -0.23 14.95 -12.49
N ILE A 311 0.43 14.58 -11.40
CA ILE A 311 0.84 15.53 -10.35
C ILE A 311 1.71 16.63 -10.95
N TRP A 312 2.76 16.29 -11.71
CA TRP A 312 3.71 17.27 -12.28
C TRP A 312 3.13 18.14 -13.39
N ARG A 313 2.02 17.76 -14.03
CA ARG A 313 1.32 18.63 -15.01
C ARG A 313 0.56 19.76 -14.35
N HIS A 314 0.06 19.53 -13.13
CA HIS A 314 -0.83 20.49 -12.44
C HIS A 314 -0.12 21.20 -11.28
N PHE A 315 0.94 20.61 -10.74
CA PHE A 315 1.68 21.13 -9.59
C PHE A 315 3.19 21.03 -9.83
N PRO A 316 3.97 22.09 -9.51
CA PRO A 316 3.60 23.35 -8.86
C PRO A 316 3.20 24.48 -9.82
N GLN A 317 2.98 24.23 -11.11
CA GLN A 317 2.72 25.31 -12.09
C GLN A 317 1.53 26.21 -11.75
N GLY A 318 0.58 25.70 -11.00
CA GLY A 318 -0.59 26.44 -10.52
C GLY A 318 -0.37 27.20 -9.22
N PHE A 319 0.87 27.32 -8.71
CA PHE A 319 1.16 27.98 -7.43
C PHE A 319 1.60 29.43 -7.63
N THR A 320 1.21 30.30 -6.68
CA THR A 320 1.75 31.64 -6.52
C THR A 320 2.33 31.79 -5.12
N ASP A 321 3.32 32.68 -4.95
CA ASP A 321 3.94 32.91 -3.64
C ASP A 321 2.98 33.57 -2.66
N GLU A 322 2.10 34.43 -3.16
CA GLU A 322 1.07 35.14 -2.38
C GLU A 322 -0.31 34.49 -2.60
N PRO A 323 -1.25 34.71 -1.65
CA PRO A 323 -2.64 34.29 -1.84
C PRO A 323 -3.23 34.83 -3.16
N MET A 324 -3.98 34.00 -3.84
CA MET A 324 -4.70 34.39 -5.06
C MET A 324 -6.01 35.11 -4.70
N PRO A 325 -6.54 35.94 -5.61
CA PRO A 325 -7.91 36.38 -5.50
C PRO A 325 -8.87 35.20 -5.41
N GLU A 326 -9.85 35.31 -4.50
CA GLU A 326 -10.88 34.29 -4.36
C GLU A 326 -11.66 34.08 -5.67
N ASN A 327 -11.90 32.82 -6.02
CA ASN A 327 -12.71 32.40 -7.16
C ASN A 327 -13.87 31.51 -6.71
N PRO A 328 -14.99 32.10 -6.22
CA PRO A 328 -16.09 31.31 -5.67
C PRO A 328 -16.72 30.34 -6.66
N GLU A 329 -16.69 30.63 -7.96
CA GLU A 329 -17.23 29.75 -9.00
C GLU A 329 -16.34 28.51 -9.17
N ALA A 330 -15.04 28.70 -9.29
CA ALA A 330 -14.08 27.57 -9.40
C ALA A 330 -14.09 26.73 -8.12
N LEU A 331 -14.09 27.35 -6.95
CA LEU A 331 -14.18 26.68 -5.65
C LEU A 331 -15.47 25.85 -5.54
N LYS A 332 -16.61 26.39 -5.99
CA LYS A 332 -17.86 25.65 -6.00
C LYS A 332 -17.76 24.43 -6.92
N LYS A 333 -17.26 24.59 -8.14
CA LYS A 333 -17.07 23.47 -9.09
C LYS A 333 -16.17 22.38 -8.49
N LEU A 334 -15.06 22.76 -7.84
CA LEU A 334 -14.16 21.83 -7.17
C LEU A 334 -14.89 21.07 -6.05
N ARG A 335 -15.64 21.76 -5.19
CA ARG A 335 -16.40 21.14 -4.09
C ARG A 335 -17.47 20.17 -4.62
N ASP A 336 -18.24 20.60 -5.62
CA ASP A 336 -19.26 19.75 -6.26
C ASP A 336 -18.62 18.49 -6.87
N LYS A 337 -17.44 18.65 -7.50
CA LYS A 337 -16.67 17.52 -8.03
C LYS A 337 -16.23 16.56 -6.93
N ILE A 338 -15.60 17.07 -5.88
CA ILE A 338 -15.12 16.26 -4.73
C ILE A 338 -16.29 15.49 -4.10
N GLU A 339 -17.44 16.11 -3.91
CA GLU A 339 -18.62 15.46 -3.33
C GLU A 339 -19.15 14.31 -4.20
N SER A 340 -19.01 14.43 -5.51
CA SER A 340 -19.47 13.43 -6.49
C SER A 340 -18.56 12.22 -6.65
N LEU A 341 -17.31 12.27 -6.13
CA LEU A 341 -16.31 11.25 -6.34
C LEU A 341 -16.74 9.90 -5.74
N SER A 342 -16.70 8.88 -6.57
CA SER A 342 -17.01 7.50 -6.15
C SER A 342 -16.29 6.50 -7.04
N MET A 343 -16.00 5.33 -6.46
CA MET A 343 -15.54 4.19 -7.23
C MET A 343 -16.65 3.69 -8.16
N PRO A 344 -16.29 3.04 -9.28
CA PRO A 344 -17.29 2.46 -10.17
C PRO A 344 -18.24 1.53 -9.42
N LEU A 345 -19.54 1.70 -9.69
CA LEU A 345 -20.60 0.87 -9.14
C LEU A 345 -21.06 -0.17 -10.17
N MET A 346 -21.59 -1.29 -9.66
CA MET A 346 -22.17 -2.33 -10.48
C MET A 346 -23.55 -1.90 -10.97
N GLU A 347 -23.84 -2.17 -12.25
CA GLU A 347 -25.17 -1.95 -12.82
C GLU A 347 -26.21 -2.84 -12.12
N VAL A 348 -27.36 -2.25 -11.82
CA VAL A 348 -28.50 -2.98 -11.24
C VAL A 348 -29.12 -3.89 -12.29
N MET A 349 -29.20 -5.18 -11.98
CA MET A 349 -29.77 -6.19 -12.85
C MET A 349 -30.99 -6.84 -12.20
N PRO A 350 -31.91 -7.42 -13.03
CA PRO A 350 -33.05 -8.18 -12.51
C PRO A 350 -32.61 -9.30 -11.57
N ARG A 351 -33.40 -9.52 -10.53
CA ARG A 351 -33.20 -10.63 -9.56
C ARG A 351 -33.55 -11.97 -10.23
N ASN A 352 -33.02 -13.05 -9.65
CA ASN A 352 -33.32 -14.43 -10.07
C ASN A 352 -33.90 -15.23 -8.89
N PRO A 353 -35.21 -15.06 -8.57
CA PRO A 353 -35.82 -15.71 -7.41
C PRO A 353 -35.74 -17.23 -7.44
N GLN A 354 -35.79 -17.84 -8.64
CA GLN A 354 -35.71 -19.29 -8.78
C GLN A 354 -34.36 -19.84 -8.34
N MET A 355 -33.27 -19.18 -8.75
CA MET A 355 -31.92 -19.60 -8.35
C MET A 355 -31.64 -19.24 -6.87
N GLU A 356 -32.13 -18.11 -6.40
CA GLU A 356 -32.00 -17.69 -5.00
C GLU A 356 -32.66 -18.71 -4.06
N GLU A 357 -33.86 -19.19 -4.40
CA GLU A 357 -34.53 -20.25 -3.65
C GLU A 357 -33.78 -21.58 -3.73
N LYS A 358 -33.19 -21.90 -4.88
CA LYS A 358 -32.39 -23.11 -5.06
C LYS A 358 -31.10 -23.09 -4.23
N LEU A 359 -30.57 -21.92 -3.92
CA LEU A 359 -29.35 -21.70 -3.09
C LEU A 359 -29.66 -21.69 -1.60
N ARG A 360 -30.90 -21.45 -1.20
CA ARG A 360 -31.31 -21.37 0.21
C ARG A 360 -30.96 -22.65 0.99
N GLY A 361 -30.26 -22.49 2.14
CA GLY A 361 -29.84 -23.60 3.00
C GLY A 361 -28.82 -24.54 2.35
N LYS A 362 -28.05 -24.02 1.42
CA LYS A 362 -26.97 -24.78 0.78
C LYS A 362 -25.66 -24.01 0.79
N SER A 363 -24.56 -24.75 0.93
CA SER A 363 -23.20 -24.25 0.87
C SER A 363 -22.47 -24.77 -0.36
N ILE A 364 -21.60 -23.94 -0.92
CA ILE A 364 -20.66 -24.31 -1.99
C ILE A 364 -19.38 -24.77 -1.31
N HIS A 365 -19.09 -26.07 -1.41
CA HIS A 365 -17.85 -26.66 -0.93
C HIS A 365 -16.84 -26.68 -2.07
N THR A 366 -15.74 -25.99 -1.91
CA THR A 366 -14.67 -25.91 -2.89
C THR A 366 -13.65 -27.03 -2.67
N ARG A 367 -12.86 -27.33 -3.70
CA ARG A 367 -11.66 -28.15 -3.53
C ARG A 367 -10.53 -27.26 -3.00
N ASP A 368 -9.52 -27.87 -2.35
CA ASP A 368 -8.33 -27.12 -1.93
C ASP A 368 -7.72 -26.39 -3.14
N THR A 369 -7.84 -25.07 -3.12
CA THR A 369 -7.43 -24.17 -4.20
C THR A 369 -6.18 -23.36 -3.81
N GLY A 370 -5.49 -23.76 -2.74
CA GLY A 370 -4.22 -23.19 -2.32
C GLY A 370 -4.31 -21.71 -1.91
N PHE A 371 -4.11 -20.79 -2.84
CA PHE A 371 -4.06 -19.35 -2.56
C PHE A 371 -5.33 -18.57 -2.93
N ALA A 372 -6.37 -19.24 -3.44
CA ALA A 372 -7.61 -18.57 -3.78
C ALA A 372 -8.27 -17.93 -2.53
N SER A 373 -8.40 -16.61 -2.55
CA SER A 373 -8.87 -15.77 -1.46
C SER A 373 -9.78 -14.67 -2.00
N ILE A 374 -10.58 -14.05 -1.13
CA ILE A 374 -11.24 -12.78 -1.47
C ILE A 374 -10.24 -11.62 -1.60
N LEU A 375 -9.03 -11.75 -1.07
CA LEU A 375 -7.94 -10.82 -1.34
C LEU A 375 -7.29 -11.13 -2.69
N ALA A 376 -6.86 -10.10 -3.37
CA ALA A 376 -6.04 -10.25 -4.56
C ALA A 376 -4.67 -10.88 -4.21
N ALA A 377 -4.13 -11.68 -5.14
CA ALA A 377 -2.86 -12.37 -4.93
C ALA A 377 -1.71 -11.45 -4.46
N PRO A 378 -1.54 -10.19 -4.98
CA PRO A 378 -0.51 -9.29 -4.48
C PRO A 378 -0.61 -9.04 -2.97
N ALA A 379 -1.82 -8.77 -2.47
CA ALA A 379 -2.06 -8.57 -1.04
C ALA A 379 -1.79 -9.86 -0.25
N THR A 380 -2.29 -11.01 -0.73
CA THR A 380 -2.09 -12.32 -0.08
C THR A 380 -0.61 -12.70 0.03
N PHE A 381 0.18 -12.43 -1.02
CA PHE A 381 1.62 -12.77 -0.99
C PHE A 381 2.44 -11.94 0.00
N MET A 382 2.00 -10.73 0.30
CA MET A 382 2.69 -9.84 1.25
C MET A 382 2.35 -10.12 2.71
N LEU A 383 1.39 -10.97 3.02
CA LEU A 383 1.06 -11.36 4.39
C LEU A 383 1.98 -12.49 4.87
N SER A 384 2.41 -12.43 6.12
CA SER A 384 3.17 -13.50 6.78
C SER A 384 2.28 -14.72 7.03
N LYS A 385 1.10 -14.51 7.61
CA LYS A 385 0.02 -15.51 7.69
C LYS A 385 -0.87 -15.37 6.46
N LYS A 386 -0.82 -16.37 5.59
CA LYS A 386 -1.54 -16.33 4.32
C LYS A 386 -2.97 -16.84 4.47
N PRO A 387 -3.99 -16.01 4.18
CA PRO A 387 -5.34 -16.51 3.92
C PRO A 387 -5.36 -17.35 2.63
N GLY A 388 -6.49 -17.78 2.21
CA GLY A 388 -6.68 -18.54 0.99
C GLY A 388 -7.43 -19.84 1.26
N ASN A 389 -7.57 -20.66 0.22
CA ASN A 389 -8.41 -21.84 0.26
C ASN A 389 -9.82 -21.50 0.72
N ILE A 390 -10.44 -20.50 0.04
CA ILE A 390 -11.82 -20.10 0.33
C ILE A 390 -12.76 -21.29 0.15
N ASP A 391 -13.56 -21.59 1.16
CA ASP A 391 -14.47 -22.73 1.20
C ASP A 391 -15.76 -22.41 1.95
N ASN A 392 -16.72 -23.34 1.88
CA ASN A 392 -17.99 -23.27 2.60
C ASN A 392 -18.75 -21.97 2.32
N ILE A 393 -18.89 -21.60 1.02
CA ILE A 393 -19.53 -20.36 0.62
C ILE A 393 -21.03 -20.52 0.61
N ARG A 394 -21.73 -19.70 1.40
CA ARG A 394 -23.19 -19.69 1.51
C ARG A 394 -23.74 -18.31 1.18
N PHE A 395 -24.82 -18.28 0.41
CA PHE A 395 -25.56 -17.06 0.10
C PHE A 395 -26.93 -17.06 0.77
N GLU A 396 -27.29 -15.92 1.34
CA GLU A 396 -28.66 -15.62 1.78
C GLU A 396 -29.12 -14.35 1.06
N PHE A 397 -30.32 -14.38 0.49
CA PHE A 397 -30.85 -13.28 -0.30
C PHE A 397 -32.02 -12.60 0.41
N ALA A 398 -31.96 -11.27 0.50
CA ALA A 398 -33.01 -10.39 1.00
C ALA A 398 -33.55 -9.50 -0.15
N LEU A 399 -34.47 -8.59 0.13
CA LEU A 399 -35.13 -7.77 -0.88
C LEU A 399 -34.16 -6.94 -1.73
N SER A 400 -33.22 -6.23 -1.10
CA SER A 400 -32.26 -5.32 -1.77
C SER A 400 -30.80 -5.68 -1.50
N SER A 401 -30.53 -6.79 -0.84
CA SER A 401 -29.19 -7.25 -0.48
C SER A 401 -29.08 -8.77 -0.50
N ALA A 402 -27.85 -9.24 -0.43
CA ALA A 402 -27.51 -10.62 -0.09
C ALA A 402 -26.40 -10.62 0.94
N SER A 403 -26.21 -11.73 1.64
CA SER A 403 -24.98 -11.97 2.40
C SER A 403 -24.23 -13.15 1.80
N MET A 404 -22.89 -13.12 1.91
CA MET A 404 -22.01 -14.22 1.56
C MET A 404 -21.18 -14.59 2.77
N THR A 405 -21.44 -15.77 3.34
CA THR A 405 -20.65 -16.36 4.43
C THR A 405 -19.63 -17.32 3.83
N PHE A 406 -18.39 -17.28 4.32
CA PHE A 406 -17.30 -18.12 3.79
C PHE A 406 -16.22 -18.32 4.87
N LYS A 407 -15.34 -19.28 4.61
CA LYS A 407 -14.17 -19.55 5.45
C LYS A 407 -12.91 -19.57 4.61
N GLU A 408 -11.83 -19.01 5.16
CA GLU A 408 -10.48 -19.10 4.59
C GLU A 408 -9.48 -19.64 5.63
N ARG A 409 -8.34 -20.13 5.14
CA ARG A 409 -7.24 -20.60 5.99
C ARG A 409 -6.79 -19.49 6.95
N ASN A 410 -6.43 -19.87 8.18
CA ASN A 410 -5.96 -18.96 9.23
C ASN A 410 -6.96 -17.84 9.60
N SER A 411 -8.22 -17.99 9.23
CA SER A 411 -9.26 -16.98 9.42
C SER A 411 -10.49 -17.58 10.11
N PRO A 412 -11.26 -16.79 10.87
CA PRO A 412 -12.59 -17.22 11.32
C PRO A 412 -13.53 -17.35 10.12
N GLU A 413 -14.74 -17.87 10.36
CA GLU A 413 -15.83 -17.72 9.39
C GLU A 413 -16.20 -16.24 9.30
N ASN A 414 -16.37 -15.73 8.08
CA ASN A 414 -16.67 -14.34 7.80
C ASN A 414 -17.96 -14.23 6.99
N THR A 415 -18.70 -13.14 7.19
CA THR A 415 -19.87 -12.78 6.41
C THR A 415 -19.71 -11.38 5.83
N ILE A 416 -19.94 -11.22 4.54
CA ILE A 416 -20.01 -9.93 3.88
C ILE A 416 -21.43 -9.67 3.39
N GLU A 417 -21.91 -8.45 3.60
CA GLU A 417 -23.16 -7.95 3.06
C GLU A 417 -22.94 -7.44 1.61
N ILE A 418 -23.85 -7.74 0.72
CA ILE A 418 -23.77 -7.47 -0.71
C ILE A 418 -24.97 -6.64 -1.15
N GLY A 419 -24.77 -5.46 -1.69
CA GLY A 419 -25.84 -4.62 -2.24
C GLY A 419 -26.31 -5.14 -3.61
N LEU A 420 -27.61 -5.24 -3.80
CA LEU A 420 -28.24 -5.67 -5.05
C LEU A 420 -29.04 -4.54 -5.74
N ASP A 421 -29.06 -3.36 -5.13
CA ASP A 421 -29.84 -2.18 -5.51
C ASP A 421 -28.95 -1.03 -6.07
N GLY A 422 -27.75 -1.35 -6.53
CA GLY A 422 -26.78 -0.37 -7.01
C GLY A 422 -26.02 0.37 -5.91
N LYS A 423 -26.26 0.03 -4.64
CA LYS A 423 -25.53 0.61 -3.49
C LYS A 423 -24.62 -0.43 -2.88
N VAL A 424 -23.43 -0.02 -2.47
CA VAL A 424 -22.54 -0.89 -1.71
C VAL A 424 -23.12 -1.21 -0.33
N ARG A 425 -22.79 -2.38 0.21
CA ARG A 425 -22.96 -2.70 1.62
C ARG A 425 -21.59 -2.83 2.26
N MET A 426 -21.52 -2.34 3.50
CA MET A 426 -20.29 -2.37 4.28
C MET A 426 -20.31 -3.52 5.28
N SER A 427 -19.19 -4.20 5.41
CA SER A 427 -18.98 -5.27 6.40
C SER A 427 -17.59 -5.15 7.00
N LYS A 428 -17.42 -5.67 8.21
CA LYS A 428 -16.10 -5.87 8.83
C LYS A 428 -15.80 -7.35 8.88
N ILE A 429 -14.62 -7.73 8.43
CA ILE A 429 -14.17 -9.12 8.46
C ILE A 429 -12.74 -9.21 9.00
N ARG A 430 -12.34 -10.43 9.37
CA ARG A 430 -10.96 -10.73 9.75
C ARG A 430 -10.39 -11.83 8.87
N LEU A 431 -9.29 -11.51 8.17
CA LEU A 431 -8.53 -12.48 7.39
C LEU A 431 -7.11 -12.56 7.93
N ALA A 432 -6.72 -13.73 8.41
CA ALA A 432 -5.47 -13.91 9.16
C ALA A 432 -5.38 -12.89 10.33
N ASP A 433 -4.40 -12.01 10.32
CA ASP A 433 -4.23 -10.97 11.33
C ASP A 433 -4.80 -9.60 10.91
N LEU A 434 -5.39 -9.51 9.69
CA LEU A 434 -5.97 -8.27 9.17
C LEU A 434 -7.43 -8.11 9.54
N GLU A 435 -7.80 -6.94 10.06
CA GLU A 435 -9.17 -6.45 10.10
C GLU A 435 -9.44 -5.60 8.86
N LEU A 436 -10.51 -5.89 8.14
CA LEU A 436 -10.82 -5.28 6.86
C LEU A 436 -12.24 -4.74 6.83
N ASP A 437 -12.38 -3.51 6.36
CA ASP A 437 -13.67 -2.95 5.96
C ASP A 437 -13.92 -3.33 4.49
N ILE A 438 -15.00 -4.04 4.24
CA ILE A 438 -15.37 -4.54 2.92
C ILE A 438 -16.55 -3.76 2.38
N ALA A 439 -16.41 -3.21 1.19
CA ALA A 439 -17.52 -2.68 0.41
C ALA A 439 -17.88 -3.69 -0.69
N ALA A 440 -19.12 -4.18 -0.73
CA ALA A 440 -19.51 -5.19 -1.71
C ALA A 440 -20.84 -4.90 -2.39
N GLN A 441 -20.91 -5.30 -3.66
CA GLN A 441 -22.09 -5.28 -4.52
C GLN A 441 -22.19 -6.58 -5.30
N GLY A 442 -23.41 -6.96 -5.72
CA GLY A 442 -23.65 -8.14 -6.51
C GLY A 442 -24.78 -7.95 -7.51
N ALA A 443 -24.74 -8.75 -8.57
CA ALA A 443 -25.80 -8.78 -9.57
C ALA A 443 -25.86 -10.15 -10.26
N TRP A 444 -27.06 -10.57 -10.61
CA TRP A 444 -27.27 -11.68 -11.53
C TRP A 444 -26.87 -11.25 -12.94
N ARG A 445 -25.98 -12.01 -13.59
CA ARG A 445 -25.55 -11.75 -14.97
C ARG A 445 -26.29 -12.61 -15.99
N SER A 446 -26.88 -13.71 -15.53
CA SER A 446 -27.76 -14.62 -16.29
C SER A 446 -28.57 -15.47 -15.31
N ASP A 447 -29.42 -16.36 -15.85
CA ASP A 447 -30.20 -17.30 -15.05
C ASP A 447 -29.37 -18.28 -14.21
N SER A 448 -28.07 -18.40 -14.49
CA SER A 448 -27.15 -19.32 -13.80
C SER A 448 -25.86 -18.64 -13.32
N SER A 449 -25.76 -17.33 -13.39
CA SER A 449 -24.51 -16.64 -13.06
C SER A 449 -24.74 -15.43 -12.16
N PHE A 450 -24.14 -15.46 -10.97
CA PHE A 450 -24.14 -14.38 -9.98
C PHE A 450 -22.71 -13.81 -9.84
N GLU A 451 -22.58 -12.50 -9.92
CA GLU A 451 -21.29 -11.81 -9.80
C GLU A 451 -21.25 -10.95 -8.55
N VAL A 452 -20.17 -11.00 -7.79
CA VAL A 452 -19.92 -10.21 -6.59
C VAL A 452 -18.64 -9.41 -6.78
N TRP A 453 -18.70 -8.12 -6.53
CA TRP A 453 -17.56 -7.23 -6.43
C TRP A 453 -17.25 -6.96 -4.97
N ILE A 454 -16.04 -7.28 -4.56
CA ILE A 454 -15.57 -7.19 -3.17
C ILE A 454 -14.37 -6.25 -3.14
N ARG A 455 -14.52 -5.12 -2.44
CA ARG A 455 -13.47 -4.11 -2.30
C ARG A 455 -13.06 -4.00 -0.82
N PRO A 456 -11.93 -4.60 -0.41
CA PRO A 456 -11.34 -4.32 0.89
C PRO A 456 -10.76 -2.90 0.89
N LEU A 457 -11.23 -2.02 1.79
CA LEU A 457 -10.86 -0.59 1.76
C LEU A 457 -9.41 -0.35 2.19
N GLN A 458 -8.82 -1.24 2.97
CA GLN A 458 -7.41 -1.17 3.36
C GLN A 458 -6.45 -1.57 2.23
N MET A 459 -6.98 -2.13 1.12
CA MET A 459 -6.20 -2.68 0.01
C MET A 459 -6.40 -1.88 -1.28
N THR A 460 -5.54 -2.15 -2.25
CA THR A 460 -5.55 -1.42 -3.53
C THR A 460 -6.47 -2.06 -4.58
N GLN A 461 -6.75 -3.35 -4.48
CA GLN A 461 -7.47 -4.08 -5.52
C GLN A 461 -8.90 -4.42 -5.12
N ILE A 462 -9.78 -4.45 -6.13
CA ILE A 462 -11.09 -5.05 -6.05
C ILE A 462 -11.02 -6.51 -6.50
N ARG A 463 -11.76 -7.39 -5.83
CA ARG A 463 -11.96 -8.78 -6.23
C ARG A 463 -13.32 -8.92 -6.90
N LYS A 464 -13.35 -9.45 -8.13
CA LYS A 464 -14.57 -9.79 -8.86
C LYS A 464 -14.71 -11.30 -8.90
N MET A 465 -15.79 -11.82 -8.30
CA MET A 465 -16.07 -13.25 -8.24
C MET A 465 -17.38 -13.52 -8.98
N ARG A 466 -17.34 -14.33 -10.04
CA ARG A 466 -18.51 -14.76 -10.79
C ARG A 466 -18.76 -16.24 -10.52
N PHE A 467 -19.88 -16.53 -9.88
CA PHE A 467 -20.37 -17.86 -9.57
C PHE A 467 -21.25 -18.35 -10.72
N VAL A 468 -20.83 -19.39 -11.39
CA VAL A 468 -21.60 -20.03 -12.47
C VAL A 468 -22.13 -21.36 -11.97
N PHE A 469 -23.44 -21.47 -11.86
CA PHE A 469 -24.15 -22.63 -11.34
C PHE A 469 -24.52 -23.57 -12.47
N GLY A 470 -23.94 -24.77 -12.49
CA GLY A 470 -24.14 -25.82 -13.46
C GLY A 470 -25.17 -26.88 -13.03
N GLU A 471 -25.22 -27.93 -13.81
CA GLU A 471 -26.03 -29.10 -13.52
C GLU A 471 -25.47 -29.89 -12.32
N ARG A 472 -26.35 -30.67 -11.66
CA ARG A 472 -25.99 -31.54 -10.52
C ARG A 472 -25.27 -30.86 -9.38
N GLY A 473 -25.43 -29.52 -9.23
CA GLY A 473 -24.84 -28.74 -8.17
C GLY A 473 -23.39 -28.34 -8.41
N ALA A 474 -22.83 -28.52 -9.59
CA ALA A 474 -21.50 -28.02 -9.94
C ALA A 474 -21.52 -26.48 -9.92
N VAL A 475 -20.46 -25.89 -9.34
CA VAL A 475 -20.27 -24.44 -9.31
C VAL A 475 -18.84 -24.12 -9.78
N LEU A 476 -18.74 -23.24 -10.79
CA LEU A 476 -17.45 -22.68 -11.21
C LEU A 476 -17.41 -21.22 -10.78
N ILE A 477 -16.36 -20.84 -10.06
CA ILE A 477 -16.16 -19.47 -9.58
C ILE A 477 -14.98 -18.88 -10.34
N HIS A 478 -15.27 -18.00 -11.28
CA HIS A 478 -14.25 -17.18 -11.92
C HIS A 478 -13.87 -16.05 -10.97
N SER A 479 -12.67 -16.08 -10.46
CA SER A 479 -12.16 -15.10 -9.51
C SER A 479 -11.07 -14.27 -10.18
N ARG A 480 -11.24 -12.95 -10.22
CA ARG A 480 -10.27 -12.03 -10.85
C ARG A 480 -10.05 -10.81 -9.97
N ALA A 481 -8.79 -10.44 -9.80
CA ALA A 481 -8.44 -9.11 -9.32
C ALA A 481 -8.48 -8.12 -10.48
N GLU A 482 -9.06 -6.96 -10.29
CA GLU A 482 -8.85 -5.86 -11.21
C GLU A 482 -7.44 -5.32 -10.99
N GLN A 483 -6.65 -5.25 -12.00
CA GLN A 483 -5.20 -5.12 -12.12
C GLN A 483 -4.52 -6.49 -12.24
N PRO A 484 -4.11 -6.84 -13.46
CA PRO A 484 -3.52 -8.15 -13.72
C PRO A 484 -2.20 -8.32 -12.97
N LEU A 485 -2.00 -9.49 -12.40
CA LEU A 485 -0.71 -9.93 -11.82
C LEU A 485 0.48 -9.75 -12.78
N TYR A 486 0.23 -9.63 -14.07
CA TYR A 486 1.24 -9.34 -15.09
C TYR A 486 1.96 -8.01 -14.84
N ASP A 487 1.22 -6.94 -14.55
CA ASP A 487 1.83 -5.63 -14.32
C ASP A 487 2.69 -5.65 -13.06
N LEU A 488 2.26 -6.41 -12.06
CA LEU A 488 3.02 -6.67 -10.85
C LEU A 488 4.31 -7.47 -11.14
N ALA A 489 4.26 -8.50 -11.97
CA ALA A 489 5.43 -9.31 -12.31
C ALA A 489 6.45 -8.52 -13.15
N VAL A 490 6.00 -7.68 -14.07
CA VAL A 490 6.86 -6.76 -14.82
C VAL A 490 7.51 -5.73 -13.89
N PHE A 491 6.76 -5.23 -12.93
CA PHE A 491 7.25 -4.36 -11.87
C PHE A 491 8.35 -5.06 -11.06
N TRP A 492 8.10 -6.27 -10.55
CA TRP A 492 9.08 -7.05 -9.78
C TRP A 492 10.36 -7.34 -10.57
N MET A 493 10.26 -7.64 -11.87
CA MET A 493 11.44 -7.84 -12.71
C MET A 493 12.27 -6.57 -12.87
N GLY A 494 11.64 -5.39 -12.92
CA GLY A 494 12.33 -4.11 -12.91
C GLY A 494 13.15 -3.90 -11.62
N PHE A 495 12.62 -4.32 -10.48
CA PHE A 495 13.31 -4.20 -9.20
C PHE A 495 14.54 -5.09 -9.04
N ILE A 496 14.55 -6.28 -9.63
CA ILE A 496 15.73 -7.17 -9.60
C ILE A 496 16.81 -6.77 -10.64
N GLY A 497 16.68 -5.56 -11.21
CA GLY A 497 17.67 -5.02 -12.16
C GLY A 497 17.68 -5.68 -13.54
N LEU A 498 16.68 -6.49 -13.85
CA LEU A 498 16.45 -7.01 -15.19
C LEU A 498 15.79 -5.91 -16.02
N ASN A 499 16.60 -5.15 -16.76
CA ASN A 499 16.11 -4.30 -17.85
C ASN A 499 15.46 -5.20 -18.91
N VAL A 500 14.15 -5.39 -18.78
CA VAL A 500 13.38 -6.28 -19.63
C VAL A 500 13.21 -5.59 -20.99
N THR A 501 14.07 -5.89 -21.93
CA THR A 501 13.91 -5.56 -23.35
C THR A 501 12.58 -6.11 -23.89
N SER A 502 12.01 -5.53 -24.95
CA SER A 502 10.70 -5.93 -25.47
C SER A 502 10.49 -7.44 -25.68
N PRO A 503 11.48 -8.23 -26.18
CA PRO A 503 11.34 -9.68 -26.29
C PRO A 503 11.28 -10.40 -24.93
N LEU A 504 12.05 -9.96 -23.94
CA LEU A 504 12.01 -10.50 -22.58
C LEU A 504 10.70 -10.16 -21.85
N LYS A 505 10.12 -8.96 -22.10
CA LYS A 505 8.76 -8.63 -21.61
C LYS A 505 7.71 -9.57 -22.18
N ALA A 506 7.80 -9.90 -23.45
CA ALA A 506 6.88 -10.85 -24.08
C ALA A 506 7.03 -12.27 -23.51
N ALA A 507 8.28 -12.74 -23.29
CA ALA A 507 8.56 -14.01 -22.65
C ALA A 507 8.08 -14.04 -21.20
N ALA A 508 8.36 -12.99 -20.44
CA ALA A 508 7.88 -12.83 -19.07
C ALA A 508 6.35 -12.79 -18.98
N LYS A 509 5.68 -12.11 -19.92
CA LYS A 509 4.22 -12.15 -20.06
C LYS A 509 3.72 -13.59 -20.26
N GLY A 510 4.38 -14.36 -21.09
CA GLY A 510 4.06 -15.78 -21.32
C GLY A 510 4.20 -16.61 -20.03
N VAL A 511 5.31 -16.44 -19.30
CA VAL A 511 5.56 -17.15 -18.03
C VAL A 511 4.51 -16.76 -16.96
N VAL A 512 4.25 -15.48 -16.78
CA VAL A 512 3.25 -15.01 -15.82
C VAL A 512 1.85 -15.44 -16.21
N SER A 513 1.49 -15.34 -17.50
CA SER A 513 0.18 -15.82 -17.99
C SER A 513 0.00 -17.32 -17.79
N SER A 514 1.08 -18.10 -17.89
CA SER A 514 1.06 -19.54 -17.61
C SER A 514 0.98 -19.85 -16.11
N ALA A 515 1.51 -18.96 -15.26
CA ALA A 515 1.45 -19.11 -13.80
C ALA A 515 0.14 -18.58 -13.18
N LEU A 516 -0.57 -17.67 -13.86
CA LEU A 516 -1.83 -17.09 -13.38
C LEU A 516 -2.87 -18.13 -12.95
N PRO A 517 -3.13 -19.21 -13.70
CA PRO A 517 -4.08 -20.23 -13.27
C PRO A 517 -3.68 -20.97 -11.98
N VAL A 518 -2.41 -20.91 -11.60
CA VAL A 518 -1.88 -21.52 -10.37
C VAL A 518 -1.95 -20.52 -9.19
N ILE A 519 -1.70 -19.25 -9.48
CA ILE A 519 -1.62 -18.18 -8.47
C ILE A 519 -3.01 -17.61 -8.14
N ASP A 520 -3.86 -17.47 -9.15
CA ASP A 520 -5.23 -16.97 -9.04
C ASP A 520 -6.18 -17.86 -9.85
N PRO A 521 -6.42 -19.11 -9.40
CA PRO A 521 -7.16 -20.12 -10.15
C PRO A 521 -8.65 -19.82 -10.18
N ASP A 522 -9.32 -20.35 -11.22
CA ASP A 522 -10.76 -20.56 -11.15
C ASP A 522 -11.05 -21.65 -10.11
N ILE A 523 -12.09 -21.45 -9.30
CA ILE A 523 -12.43 -22.32 -8.19
C ILE A 523 -13.58 -23.22 -8.60
N VAL A 524 -13.43 -24.52 -8.42
CA VAL A 524 -14.48 -25.50 -8.65
C VAL A 524 -15.07 -25.93 -7.32
N GLY A 525 -16.38 -25.86 -7.20
CA GLY A 525 -17.13 -26.26 -6.02
C GLY A 525 -18.34 -27.12 -6.33
N LEU A 526 -18.92 -27.67 -5.28
CA LEU A 526 -20.18 -28.41 -5.32
C LEU A 526 -21.16 -27.83 -4.30
N LEU A 527 -22.37 -27.53 -4.75
CA LEU A 527 -23.48 -27.10 -3.92
C LEU A 527 -24.02 -28.30 -3.15
N ARG A 528 -24.03 -28.20 -1.83
CA ARG A 528 -24.55 -29.25 -0.92
C ARG A 528 -25.54 -28.64 0.06
N SER A 529 -26.52 -29.42 0.51
CA SER A 529 -27.40 -29.02 1.62
C SER A 529 -26.59 -28.97 2.91
N ASP A 530 -26.78 -27.91 3.67
CA ASP A 530 -26.26 -27.84 5.05
C ASP A 530 -26.99 -28.93 5.86
N LYS A 531 -26.24 -29.73 6.63
CA LYS A 531 -26.80 -30.80 7.47
C LYS A 531 -27.41 -30.22 8.74
#